data_172d274bc3bb2e8068846742ac1f24fa
#
_entry.id   172d274bc3bb2e8068846742ac1f24fa
#
_cell.length_a   1.000
_cell.length_b   1.000
_cell.length_c   1.000
_cell.angle_alpha   90.00
_cell.angle_beta   90.00
_cell.angle_gamma   90.00
#
_symmetry.space_group_name_H-M   'P 1'
#
loop_
_entity.id
_entity.type
_entity.pdbx_description
1 polymer ?
#
loop_
_entity_poly.entity_id
_entity_poly.type
_entity_poly.pdbx_seq_one_letter_code
_entity_poly.pdbx_strand_id
1 'polypeptide(L)' 'MIEKLKINALYDDFVNKVKLTDEQKRILDMMINKDTIVKMSLEIGVSQRTINYEIKKIKELYKNYLQIEITKMISLIN' A
#
# COMPACT_ATOMS: atom_id res chain seq x y z
N MET A 1 -2.02 -20.20 2.59
CA MET A 1 -0.55 -20.07 2.45
C MET A 1 -0.11 -19.46 1.15
N ILE A 2 -0.64 -19.92 0.02
CA ILE A 2 -0.30 -19.37 -1.31
C ILE A 2 -0.71 -17.90 -1.43
N GLU A 3 -1.88 -17.54 -0.89
CA GLU A 3 -2.37 -16.16 -0.91
C GLU A 3 -1.49 -15.23 -0.07
N LYS A 4 -0.99 -15.70 1.06
CA LYS A 4 -0.12 -14.93 1.92
C LYS A 4 1.23 -14.66 1.26
N LEU A 5 1.76 -15.62 0.51
CA LEU A 5 2.98 -15.45 -0.26
C LEU A 5 2.80 -14.45 -1.40
N LYS A 6 1.65 -14.49 -2.09
CA LYS A 6 1.31 -13.53 -3.14
C LYS A 6 1.19 -12.11 -2.60
N ILE A 7 0.56 -11.96 -1.44
CA ILE A 7 0.40 -10.67 -0.78
C ILE A 7 1.76 -10.11 -0.39
N ASN A 8 2.63 -10.93 0.18
CA ASN A 8 3.98 -10.51 0.56
C ASN A 8 4.83 -10.13 -0.65
N ALA A 9 4.75 -10.89 -1.74
CA ALA A 9 5.47 -10.60 -2.97
C ALA A 9 5.00 -9.28 -3.60
N LEU A 10 3.69 -9.06 -3.64
CA LEU A 10 3.12 -7.81 -4.14
C LEU A 10 3.49 -6.63 -3.26
N TYR A 11 3.48 -6.81 -1.95
CA TYR A 11 3.87 -5.78 -1.00
C TYR A 11 5.32 -5.35 -1.22
N ASP A 12 6.23 -6.31 -1.28
CA ASP A 12 7.65 -6.04 -1.45
C ASP A 12 7.92 -5.33 -2.78
N ASP A 13 7.31 -5.81 -3.85
CA ASP A 13 7.46 -5.20 -5.18
C ASP A 13 6.89 -3.79 -5.21
N PHE A 14 5.72 -3.58 -4.63
CA PHE A 14 5.07 -2.27 -4.53
C PHE A 14 5.94 -1.28 -3.76
N VAL A 15 6.42 -1.67 -2.59
CA VAL A 15 7.24 -0.82 -1.72
C VAL A 15 8.57 -0.47 -2.40
N ASN A 16 9.15 -1.41 -3.15
CA ASN A 16 10.41 -1.18 -3.85
C ASN A 16 10.25 -0.26 -5.06
N LYS A 17 9.14 -0.37 -5.79
CA LYS A 17 8.91 0.41 -7.01
C LYS A 17 8.31 1.78 -6.75
N VAL A 18 7.51 1.92 -5.70
CA VAL A 18 6.83 3.15 -5.34
C VAL A 18 7.52 3.73 -4.11
N LYS A 19 8.02 4.96 -4.23
CA LYS A 19 8.69 5.61 -3.10
C LYS A 19 7.65 6.13 -2.12
N LEU A 20 7.37 5.34 -1.10
CA LEU A 20 6.50 5.75 -0.01
C LEU A 20 7.32 6.50 1.04
N THR A 21 6.70 7.50 1.68
CA THR A 21 7.29 8.12 2.87
C THR A 21 7.30 7.11 4.01
N ASP A 22 8.13 7.35 5.03
CA ASP A 22 8.17 6.47 6.20
C ASP A 22 6.80 6.38 6.88
N GLU A 23 6.08 7.50 6.97
CA GLU A 23 4.73 7.54 7.50
C GLU A 23 3.75 6.72 6.66
N GLN A 24 3.80 6.86 5.34
CA GLN A 24 2.95 6.09 4.43
C GLN A 24 3.22 4.60 4.53
N LYS A 25 4.48 4.21 4.62
CA LYS A 25 4.86 2.81 4.76
C LYS A 25 4.32 2.23 6.08
N ARG A 26 4.40 3.00 7.15
CA ARG A 26 3.87 2.61 8.46
C ARG A 26 2.35 2.44 8.40
N ILE A 27 1.66 3.36 7.75
CA ILE A 27 0.21 3.27 7.56
C ILE A 27 -0.14 2.03 6.73
N LEU A 28 0.60 1.77 5.66
CA LEU A 28 0.38 0.60 4.82
C LEU A 28 0.54 -0.69 5.63
N ASP A 29 1.58 -0.79 6.45
CA ASP A 29 1.80 -1.95 7.29
C ASP A 29 0.63 -2.17 8.27
N MET A 30 0.12 -1.09 8.86
CA MET A 30 -1.02 -1.15 9.77
C MET A 30 -2.31 -1.52 9.03
N MET A 31 -2.50 -1.06 7.79
CA MET A 31 -3.63 -1.46 6.95
C MET A 31 -3.61 -2.97 6.67
N ILE A 32 -2.46 -3.50 6.33
CA ILE A 32 -2.29 -4.94 6.07
C ILE A 32 -2.59 -5.73 7.33
N ASN A 33 -2.20 -5.22 8.49
CA ASN A 33 -2.50 -5.82 9.79
C ASN A 33 -3.96 -5.64 10.22
N LYS A 34 -4.77 -4.94 9.41
CA LYS A 34 -6.17 -4.64 9.68
C LYS A 34 -6.38 -3.80 10.94
N ASP A 35 -5.45 -2.93 11.25
CA ASP A 35 -5.59 -2.00 12.36
C ASP A 35 -6.66 -0.95 12.05
N THR A 36 -7.30 -0.44 13.09
CA THR A 36 -8.32 0.60 12.93
C THR A 36 -7.67 1.95 12.66
N ILE A 37 -8.44 2.87 12.07
CA ILE A 37 -8.00 4.25 11.85
C ILE A 37 -7.71 4.95 13.18
N VAL A 38 -8.50 4.67 14.21
CA VAL A 38 -8.29 5.21 15.55
C VAL A 38 -6.92 4.77 16.07
N LYS A 39 -6.59 3.48 15.95
CA LYS A 39 -5.29 2.95 16.38
C LYS A 39 -4.15 3.59 15.61
N MET A 40 -4.27 3.72 14.29
CA MET A 40 -3.26 4.38 13.45
C MET A 40 -3.04 5.82 13.91
N SER A 41 -4.11 6.56 14.14
CA SER A 41 -4.06 7.95 14.60
C SER A 41 -3.31 8.06 15.92
N LEU A 42 -3.61 7.18 16.86
CA LEU A 42 -2.98 7.20 18.19
C LEU A 42 -1.50 6.83 18.13
N GLU A 43 -1.13 5.81 17.36
CA GLU A 43 0.24 5.35 17.29
C GLU A 43 1.15 6.28 16.49
N ILE A 44 0.64 6.83 15.40
CA ILE A 44 1.42 7.71 14.53
C ILE A 44 1.42 9.15 15.05
N GLY A 45 0.40 9.51 15.82
CA GLY A 45 0.32 10.84 16.42
C GLY A 45 -0.21 11.90 15.47
N VAL A 46 -1.08 11.52 14.54
CA VAL A 46 -1.74 12.45 13.61
C VAL A 46 -3.25 12.26 13.69
N SER A 47 -4.02 13.21 13.15
CA SER A 47 -5.48 13.13 13.20
C SER A 47 -5.99 11.98 12.32
N GLN A 48 -7.20 11.51 12.63
CA GLN A 48 -7.86 10.49 11.80
C GLN A 48 -8.08 11.00 10.38
N ARG A 49 -8.34 12.30 10.22
CA ARG A 49 -8.48 12.93 8.91
C ARG A 49 -7.19 12.79 8.10
N THR A 50 -6.05 13.01 8.72
CA THR A 50 -4.75 12.83 8.08
C THR A 50 -4.52 11.38 7.70
N ILE A 51 -4.88 10.43 8.56
CA ILE A 51 -4.79 9.00 8.26
C ILE A 51 -5.64 8.65 7.03
N ASN A 52 -6.89 9.11 7.00
CA ASN A 52 -7.77 8.86 5.85
C ASN A 52 -7.21 9.44 4.55
N TYR A 53 -6.64 10.63 4.62
CA TYR A 53 -6.00 11.28 3.46
C TYR A 53 -4.82 10.45 2.95
N GLU A 54 -3.96 9.98 3.84
CA GLU A 54 -2.80 9.17 3.47
C GLU A 54 -3.20 7.80 2.93
N ILE A 55 -4.24 7.18 3.50
CA ILE A 55 -4.78 5.92 2.98
C ILE A 55 -5.27 6.10 1.55
N LYS A 56 -5.97 7.19 1.28
CA LYS A 56 -6.46 7.48 -0.07
C LYS A 56 -5.30 7.63 -1.06
N LYS A 57 -4.25 8.33 -0.67
CA LYS A 57 -3.03 8.46 -1.48
C LYS A 57 -2.37 7.12 -1.75
N ILE A 58 -2.22 6.30 -0.73
CA ILE A 58 -1.62 4.97 -0.85
C ILE A 58 -2.43 4.11 -1.82
N LYS A 59 -3.76 4.14 -1.72
CA LYS A 59 -4.63 3.40 -2.63
C LYS A 59 -4.48 3.86 -4.07
N GLU A 60 -4.35 5.16 -4.32
CA GLU A 60 -4.12 5.68 -5.66
C GLU A 60 -2.77 5.23 -6.22
N LEU A 61 -1.72 5.30 -5.41
CA LEU A 61 -0.40 4.83 -5.81
C LEU A 61 -0.42 3.33 -6.14
N TYR A 62 -1.13 2.54 -5.35
CA TYR A 62 -1.26 1.12 -5.58
C TYR A 62 -2.03 0.82 -6.87
N LYS A 63 -3.11 1.55 -7.11
CA LYS A 63 -3.89 1.43 -8.34
C LYS A 63 -3.04 1.72 -9.57
N ASN A 64 -2.26 2.79 -9.54
CA ASN A 64 -1.36 3.14 -10.64
C ASN A 64 -0.28 2.09 -10.84
N TYR A 65 0.28 1.59 -9.75
CA TYR A 65 1.27 0.51 -9.78
C TYR A 65 0.70 -0.75 -10.47
N LEU A 66 -0.51 -1.16 -10.10
CA LEU A 66 -1.16 -2.33 -10.70
C LEU A 66 -1.40 -2.14 -12.19
N GLN A 67 -1.82 -0.95 -12.63
CA GLN A 67 -2.05 -0.66 -14.04
C GLN A 67 -0.76 -0.78 -14.85
N ILE A 68 0.36 -0.29 -14.33
CA ILE A 68 1.66 -0.38 -14.99
C ILE A 68 2.08 -1.84 -15.11
N GLU A 69 1.92 -2.63 -14.05
CA GLU A 69 2.30 -4.05 -14.06
C GLU A 69 1.44 -4.86 -15.04
N ILE A 70 0.13 -4.58 -15.09
CA ILE A 70 -0.78 -5.23 -16.03
C ILE A 70 -0.39 -4.89 -17.46
N THR A 71 -0.07 -3.63 -17.74
CA THR A 71 0.35 -3.18 -19.08
C THR A 71 1.62 -3.90 -19.52
N LYS A 72 2.58 -4.05 -18.62
CA LYS A 72 3.81 -4.80 -18.90
C LYS A 72 3.52 -6.26 -19.22
N MET A 73 2.63 -6.89 -18.48
CA MET A 73 2.24 -8.28 -18.73
C MET A 73 1.59 -8.44 -20.10
N ILE A 74 0.71 -7.53 -20.48
CA ILE A 74 0.05 -7.53 -21.79
C ILE A 74 1.09 -7.36 -22.91
N SER A 75 2.06 -6.47 -22.72
CA SER A 75 3.13 -6.26 -23.69
C SER A 75 4.00 -7.50 -23.90
N LEU A 76 4.22 -8.28 -22.84
CA LEU A 76 5.01 -9.52 -22.93
C LEU A 76 4.26 -10.64 -23.65
N ILE A 77 2.94 -10.64 -23.60
CA ILE A 77 2.10 -11.64 -24.24
C ILE A 77 1.95 -11.37 -25.74
N ASN A 78 1.97 -10.12 -26.13
CA ASN A 78 1.88 -9.71 -27.52
C ASN A 78 3.26 -9.66 -28.19
#